data_7ea0c065e933fd59f0099970c0166a9f
#
_entry.id   7ea0c065e933fd59f0099970c0166a9f
#
_cell.length_a   1.000
_cell.length_b   1.000
_cell.length_c   1.000
_cell.angle_alpha   90.00
_cell.angle_beta   90.00
_cell.angle_gamma   90.00
#
_symmetry.space_group_name_H-M   'P 1'
#
loop_
_entity.id
_entity.type
_entity.pdbx_description
1 polymer ?
#
loop_
_entity_poly.entity_id
_entity_poly.type
_entity_poly.pdbx_seq_one_letter_code
_entity_poly.pdbx_strand_id
1 'polypeptide(L)'
;MKNNGNHFDALVIGGAMCFTFLAAQGHSIGASLCEREMIDTCKRLLAMGKPIHVPEDIVGADGAGNVFTWGRNLPDGAIGFDIGPGSAAAFADVIMDARMVFWNGPMGMFEDERYAMGTKAVAQAMADTKAFTVVGGGDSAAALAQFGLADEVDHVSTGGGASLELLELGDLPGLEALRNSPR
;
A
#
# COMPACT_ATOMS: atom_id res chain seq x y z
N MET A 1 3.56 29.49 -1.16
CA MET A 1 2.60 29.03 -0.14
C MET A 1 3.29 27.91 0.63
N LYS A 2 3.47 28.03 1.95
CA LYS A 2 4.05 26.93 2.75
C LYS A 2 3.05 25.78 2.74
N ASN A 3 3.45 24.65 2.17
CA ASN A 3 2.67 23.43 2.16
C ASN A 3 2.52 22.93 3.59
N ASN A 4 1.33 22.99 4.15
CA ASN A 4 1.05 22.66 5.56
C ASN A 4 0.99 21.15 5.84
N GLY A 5 1.77 20.33 5.14
CA GLY A 5 1.97 18.91 5.50
C GLY A 5 0.74 17.98 5.48
N ASN A 6 -0.39 18.44 4.94
CA ASN A 6 -1.64 17.68 4.90
C ASN A 6 -1.93 17.18 3.49
N HIS A 7 -1.13 16.22 3.00
CA HIS A 7 -1.31 15.70 1.65
C HIS A 7 -2.32 14.55 1.55
N PHE A 8 -2.77 13.98 2.68
CA PHE A 8 -3.74 12.87 2.69
C PHE A 8 -4.65 12.94 3.93
N ASP A 9 -5.87 12.43 3.80
CA ASP A 9 -6.84 12.30 4.88
C ASP A 9 -6.71 10.95 5.59
N ALA A 10 -6.37 9.90 4.84
CA ALA A 10 -6.08 8.56 5.37
C ALA A 10 -4.92 7.92 4.60
N LEU A 11 -4.14 7.11 5.27
CA LEU A 11 -3.06 6.30 4.70
C LEU A 11 -3.34 4.82 4.98
N VAL A 12 -3.31 4.00 3.93
CA VAL A 12 -3.47 2.55 4.03
C VAL A 12 -2.13 1.89 3.75
N ILE A 13 -1.64 1.08 4.67
CA ILE A 13 -0.32 0.44 4.60
C ILE A 13 -0.51 -1.07 4.48
N GLY A 14 -0.11 -1.62 3.34
CA GLY A 14 -0.05 -3.06 3.08
C GLY A 14 1.35 -3.51 2.63
N GLY A 15 1.43 -4.68 2.04
CA GLY A 15 2.67 -5.25 1.52
C GLY A 15 3.76 -5.40 2.59
N ALA A 16 5.01 -5.51 2.17
CA ALA A 16 6.14 -5.70 3.09
C ALA A 16 6.30 -4.54 4.10
N MET A 17 5.90 -3.33 3.71
CA MET A 17 5.98 -2.15 4.57
C MET A 17 5.14 -2.29 5.84
N CYS A 18 4.02 -3.00 5.82
CA CYS A 18 3.14 -3.13 6.97
C CYS A 18 3.82 -3.78 8.18
N PHE A 19 4.80 -4.67 7.96
CA PHE A 19 5.51 -5.35 9.05
C PHE A 19 6.38 -4.40 9.87
N THR A 20 6.97 -3.38 9.25
CA THR A 20 7.70 -2.33 9.99
C THR A 20 6.74 -1.51 10.86
N PHE A 21 5.53 -1.21 10.37
CA PHE A 21 4.50 -0.54 11.18
C PHE A 21 3.97 -1.43 12.30
N LEU A 22 3.71 -2.72 12.05
CA LEU A 22 3.29 -3.69 13.08
C LEU A 22 4.36 -3.85 14.16
N ALA A 23 5.64 -3.94 13.78
CA ALA A 23 6.75 -3.97 14.73
C ALA A 23 6.84 -2.66 15.54
N ALA A 24 6.59 -1.51 14.93
CA ALA A 24 6.55 -0.22 15.61
C ALA A 24 5.41 -0.13 16.64
N GLN A 25 4.31 -0.85 16.43
CA GLN A 25 3.19 -1.00 17.38
C GLN A 25 3.46 -2.06 18.47
N GLY A 26 4.58 -2.79 18.39
CA GLY A 26 4.97 -3.82 19.35
C GLY A 26 4.44 -5.21 19.05
N HIS A 27 3.93 -5.44 17.85
CA HIS A 27 3.50 -6.77 17.41
C HIS A 27 4.68 -7.66 16.98
N SER A 28 4.55 -8.97 17.19
CA SER A 28 5.49 -9.96 16.66
C SER A 28 5.22 -10.18 15.17
N ILE A 29 6.26 -10.10 14.35
CA ILE A 29 6.17 -10.20 12.89
C ILE A 29 6.82 -11.50 12.37
N GLY A 30 7.19 -12.41 13.25
CA GLY A 30 7.89 -13.64 12.89
C GLY A 30 9.21 -13.37 12.17
N ALA A 31 9.40 -14.02 11.03
CA ALA A 31 10.53 -13.83 10.11
C ALA A 31 10.19 -12.94 8.90
N SER A 32 9.09 -12.18 8.97
CA SER A 32 8.68 -11.27 7.89
C SER A 32 9.68 -10.15 7.66
N LEU A 33 9.67 -9.56 6.46
CA LEU A 33 10.52 -8.44 6.10
C LEU A 33 10.26 -7.24 7.03
N CYS A 34 11.34 -6.63 7.53
CA CYS A 34 11.23 -5.45 8.41
C CYS A 34 12.46 -4.56 8.25
N GLU A 35 12.21 -3.31 7.97
CA GLU A 35 13.24 -2.25 8.00
C GLU A 35 13.39 -1.73 9.43
N ARG A 36 14.27 -2.40 10.21
CA ARG A 36 14.41 -2.14 11.66
C ARG A 36 14.81 -0.71 11.97
N GLU A 37 15.60 -0.09 11.12
CA GLU A 37 16.03 1.32 11.21
C GLU A 37 14.88 2.30 11.01
N MET A 38 13.78 1.88 10.39
CA MET A 38 12.59 2.71 10.14
C MET A 38 11.54 2.61 11.26
N ILE A 39 11.71 1.72 12.25
CA ILE A 39 10.73 1.51 13.32
C ILE A 39 10.41 2.81 14.07
N ASP A 40 11.43 3.61 14.43
CA ASP A 40 11.18 4.86 15.15
C ASP A 40 10.53 5.94 14.27
N THR A 41 10.76 5.90 12.97
CA THR A 41 10.03 6.73 12.00
C THR A 41 8.56 6.33 11.93
N CYS A 42 8.27 5.02 11.84
CA CYS A 42 6.89 4.51 11.87
C CYS A 42 6.15 4.89 13.15
N LYS A 43 6.81 4.80 14.33
CA LYS A 43 6.23 5.27 15.60
C LYS A 43 5.85 6.75 15.56
N ARG A 44 6.73 7.60 15.01
CA ARG A 44 6.45 9.04 14.87
C ARG A 44 5.26 9.28 13.95
N LEU A 45 5.19 8.57 12.81
CA LEU A 45 4.07 8.68 11.87
C LEU A 45 2.75 8.27 12.54
N LEU A 46 2.72 7.14 13.24
CA LEU A 46 1.55 6.67 13.99
C LEU A 46 1.10 7.66 15.07
N ALA A 47 2.04 8.40 15.67
CA ALA A 47 1.75 9.41 16.69
C ALA A 47 1.26 10.76 16.12
N MET A 48 1.27 10.97 14.80
CA MET A 48 0.84 12.24 14.19
C MET A 48 -0.67 12.52 14.26
N GLY A 49 -1.47 11.56 14.72
CA GLY A 49 -2.93 11.70 14.83
C GLY A 49 -3.66 11.66 13.49
N LYS A 50 -2.99 11.24 12.40
CA LYS A 50 -3.61 10.96 11.12
C LYS A 50 -4.12 9.53 11.07
N PRO A 51 -5.24 9.25 10.40
CA PRO A 51 -5.68 7.89 10.16
C PRO A 51 -4.64 7.11 9.33
N ILE A 52 -3.95 6.18 9.98
CA ILE A 52 -3.03 5.23 9.34
C ILE A 52 -3.57 3.84 9.60
N HIS A 53 -4.06 3.21 8.53
CA HIS A 53 -4.65 1.88 8.58
C HIS A 53 -3.56 0.86 8.29
N VAL A 54 -3.27 0.00 9.25
CA VAL A 54 -2.36 -1.13 9.13
C VAL A 54 -3.18 -2.42 9.23
N PRO A 55 -2.72 -3.56 8.67
CA PRO A 55 -3.47 -4.80 8.71
C PRO A 55 -3.80 -5.27 10.12
N GLU A 56 -4.99 -5.86 10.28
CA GLU A 56 -5.41 -6.55 11.50
C GLU A 56 -5.19 -8.05 11.44
N ASP A 57 -5.08 -8.56 10.23
CA ASP A 57 -4.79 -9.95 9.93
C ASP A 57 -3.84 -10.06 8.73
N ILE A 58 -3.05 -11.13 8.74
CA ILE A 58 -1.98 -11.41 7.77
C ILE A 58 -2.12 -12.84 7.27
N VAL A 59 -2.05 -13.03 5.97
CA VAL A 59 -1.88 -14.33 5.33
C VAL A 59 -0.39 -14.58 5.11
N GLY A 60 0.07 -15.76 5.46
CA GLY A 60 1.47 -16.11 5.32
C GLY A 60 1.71 -17.61 5.49
N ALA A 61 2.96 -18.01 5.62
CA ALA A 61 3.35 -19.40 5.79
C ALA A 61 4.19 -19.63 7.07
N ASP A 62 4.03 -20.81 7.66
CA ASP A 62 4.92 -21.29 8.71
C ASP A 62 6.27 -21.78 8.14
N GLY A 63 7.20 -22.19 9.01
CA GLY A 63 8.49 -22.72 8.60
C GLY A 63 8.41 -24.03 7.79
N ALA A 64 7.25 -24.69 7.73
CA ALA A 64 6.99 -25.89 6.92
C ALA A 64 6.33 -25.54 5.57
N GLY A 65 5.96 -24.26 5.33
CA GLY A 65 5.30 -23.80 4.11
C GLY A 65 3.78 -23.95 4.13
N ASN A 66 3.17 -24.29 5.27
CA ASN A 66 1.72 -24.33 5.39
C ASN A 66 1.17 -22.92 5.48
N VAL A 67 0.09 -22.62 4.73
CA VAL A 67 -0.53 -21.31 4.69
C VAL A 67 -1.52 -21.15 5.84
N PHE A 68 -1.41 -20.00 6.52
CA PHE A 68 -2.30 -19.62 7.62
C PHE A 68 -2.72 -18.16 7.48
N THR A 69 -3.82 -17.84 8.16
CA THR A 69 -4.18 -16.46 8.48
C THR A 69 -4.00 -16.25 9.98
N TRP A 70 -3.18 -15.28 10.35
CA TRP A 70 -2.98 -14.85 11.73
C TRP A 70 -3.56 -13.44 11.93
N GLY A 71 -3.77 -13.06 13.18
CA GLY A 71 -3.96 -11.66 13.54
C GLY A 71 -2.66 -10.85 13.39
N ARG A 72 -2.56 -9.73 14.07
CA ARG A 72 -1.38 -8.84 14.01
C ARG A 72 -0.07 -9.46 14.53
N ASN A 73 -0.16 -10.54 15.30
CA ASN A 73 1.00 -11.23 15.85
C ASN A 73 1.25 -12.54 15.11
N LEU A 74 2.38 -12.63 14.44
CA LEU A 74 2.83 -13.82 13.76
C LEU A 74 3.71 -14.67 14.69
N PRO A 75 3.59 -16.01 14.64
CA PRO A 75 4.48 -16.92 15.38
C PRO A 75 5.95 -16.78 14.93
N ASP A 76 6.86 -17.22 15.80
CA ASP A 76 8.28 -17.29 15.45
C ASP A 76 8.49 -18.18 14.21
N GLY A 77 9.31 -17.69 13.27
CA GLY A 77 9.61 -18.37 12.02
C GLY A 77 8.52 -18.29 10.94
N ALA A 78 7.32 -17.78 11.25
CA ALA A 78 6.31 -17.51 10.24
C ALA A 78 6.67 -16.28 9.41
N ILE A 79 6.29 -16.28 8.14
CA ILE A 79 6.50 -15.16 7.20
C ILE A 79 5.14 -14.73 6.65
N GLY A 80 4.81 -13.45 6.78
CA GLY A 80 3.65 -12.85 6.15
C GLY A 80 3.91 -12.51 4.69
N PHE A 81 2.94 -12.78 3.83
CA PHE A 81 3.04 -12.57 2.38
C PHE A 81 1.90 -11.73 1.82
N ASP A 82 0.77 -11.61 2.51
CA ASP A 82 -0.37 -10.79 2.09
C ASP A 82 -1.13 -10.29 3.33
N ILE A 83 -1.97 -9.28 3.14
CA ILE A 83 -2.96 -8.89 4.14
C ILE A 83 -4.07 -9.94 4.22
N GLY A 84 -4.66 -10.10 5.41
CA GLY A 84 -5.77 -11.03 5.58
C GLY A 84 -7.11 -10.48 5.07
N PRO A 85 -8.15 -11.33 5.02
CA PRO A 85 -9.45 -10.94 4.47
C PRO A 85 -10.16 -9.84 5.27
N GLY A 86 -9.97 -9.78 6.59
CA GLY A 86 -10.50 -8.71 7.42
C GLY A 86 -9.88 -7.36 7.09
N SER A 87 -8.55 -7.33 6.94
CA SER A 87 -7.80 -6.16 6.52
C SER A 87 -8.18 -5.71 5.11
N ALA A 88 -8.30 -6.66 4.18
CA ALA A 88 -8.70 -6.37 2.80
C ALA A 88 -10.08 -5.69 2.73
N ALA A 89 -11.06 -6.18 3.50
CA ALA A 89 -12.38 -5.57 3.59
C ALA A 89 -12.32 -4.16 4.19
N ALA A 90 -11.60 -3.98 5.30
CA ALA A 90 -11.45 -2.67 5.93
C ALA A 90 -10.74 -1.65 5.01
N PHE A 91 -9.75 -2.09 4.23
CA PHE A 91 -9.06 -1.23 3.26
C PHE A 91 -9.97 -0.86 2.09
N ALA A 92 -10.77 -1.81 1.61
CA ALA A 92 -11.79 -1.54 0.58
C ALA A 92 -12.80 -0.49 1.05
N ASP A 93 -13.27 -0.55 2.31
CA ASP A 93 -14.18 0.44 2.88
C ASP A 93 -13.57 1.85 2.87
N VAL A 94 -12.29 1.99 3.24
CA VAL A 94 -11.58 3.29 3.18
C VAL A 94 -11.50 3.82 1.76
N ILE A 95 -11.24 2.94 0.77
CA ILE A 95 -11.18 3.31 -0.65
C ILE A 95 -12.55 3.75 -1.16
N MET A 96 -13.61 3.03 -0.79
CA MET A 96 -14.98 3.32 -1.23
C MET A 96 -15.50 4.67 -0.71
N ASP A 97 -15.05 5.11 0.48
CA ASP A 97 -15.44 6.39 1.08
C ASP A 97 -14.59 7.59 0.59
N ALA A 98 -13.54 7.34 -0.19
CA ALA A 98 -12.63 8.38 -0.68
C ALA A 98 -13.23 9.21 -1.83
N ARG A 99 -12.63 10.38 -2.08
CA ARG A 99 -12.87 11.20 -3.29
C ARG A 99 -11.76 11.06 -4.31
N MET A 100 -10.55 10.76 -3.85
CA MET A 100 -9.38 10.48 -4.67
C MET A 100 -8.57 9.41 -3.96
N VAL A 101 -8.08 8.45 -4.72
CA VAL A 101 -7.20 7.40 -4.21
C VAL A 101 -5.94 7.37 -5.07
N PHE A 102 -4.80 7.35 -4.42
CA PHE A 102 -3.51 7.03 -5.03
C PHE A 102 -3.03 5.71 -4.46
N TRP A 103 -2.94 4.69 -5.31
CA TRP A 103 -2.45 3.37 -4.96
C TRP A 103 -1.07 3.13 -5.54
N ASN A 104 -0.09 2.78 -4.71
CA ASN A 104 1.28 2.46 -5.12
C ASN A 104 1.83 1.28 -4.33
N GLY A 105 2.06 0.17 -4.99
CA GLY A 105 2.54 -1.09 -4.45
C GLY A 105 1.44 -2.07 -4.08
N PRO A 106 1.65 -3.37 -4.34
CA PRO A 106 0.70 -4.44 -4.01
C PRO A 106 0.57 -4.63 -2.50
N MET A 107 -0.54 -5.24 -2.07
CA MET A 107 -0.81 -5.56 -0.67
C MET A 107 -0.14 -6.86 -0.22
N GLY A 108 0.23 -7.72 -1.16
CA GLY A 108 0.88 -9.00 -0.95
C GLY A 108 1.63 -9.47 -2.19
N MET A 109 2.15 -10.69 -2.12
CA MET A 109 2.88 -11.36 -3.21
C MET A 109 1.87 -11.92 -4.23
N PHE A 110 1.24 -11.02 -5.00
CA PHE A 110 0.10 -11.31 -5.89
C PHE A 110 0.42 -12.26 -7.05
N GLU A 111 1.69 -12.48 -7.35
CA GLU A 111 2.18 -13.44 -8.34
C GLU A 111 1.92 -14.89 -7.92
N ASP A 112 1.77 -15.13 -6.62
CA ASP A 112 1.37 -16.42 -6.05
C ASP A 112 -0.11 -16.34 -5.63
N GLU A 113 -0.96 -17.19 -6.24
CA GLU A 113 -2.40 -17.19 -5.99
C GLU A 113 -2.78 -17.36 -4.51
N ARG A 114 -1.91 -17.99 -3.71
CA ARG A 114 -2.12 -18.17 -2.26
C ARG A 114 -2.08 -16.83 -1.50
N TYR A 115 -1.44 -15.80 -2.07
CA TYR A 115 -1.16 -14.50 -1.44
C TYR A 115 -1.61 -13.33 -2.30
N ALA A 116 -2.52 -13.55 -3.26
CA ALA A 116 -3.00 -12.55 -4.19
C ALA A 116 -4.28 -11.84 -3.73
N MET A 117 -4.95 -12.38 -2.71
CA MET A 117 -6.32 -11.99 -2.32
C MET A 117 -6.39 -10.53 -1.84
N GLY A 118 -5.43 -10.08 -1.04
CA GLY A 118 -5.38 -8.71 -0.53
C GLY A 118 -5.19 -7.69 -1.65
N THR A 119 -4.24 -7.95 -2.56
CA THR A 119 -4.00 -7.10 -3.72
C THR A 119 -5.22 -7.05 -4.65
N LYS A 120 -5.85 -8.21 -4.89
CA LYS A 120 -7.05 -8.30 -5.71
C LYS A 120 -8.24 -7.53 -5.12
N ALA A 121 -8.43 -7.60 -3.80
CA ALA A 121 -9.51 -6.88 -3.12
C ALA A 121 -9.32 -5.36 -3.22
N VAL A 122 -8.09 -4.85 -3.03
CA VAL A 122 -7.78 -3.44 -3.22
C VAL A 122 -7.96 -3.03 -4.68
N ALA A 123 -7.48 -3.81 -5.65
CA ALA A 123 -7.66 -3.54 -7.07
C ALA A 123 -9.16 -3.47 -7.44
N GLN A 124 -9.98 -4.38 -6.91
CA GLN A 124 -11.43 -4.38 -7.14
C GLN A 124 -12.08 -3.13 -6.51
N ALA A 125 -11.70 -2.75 -5.29
CA ALA A 125 -12.21 -1.53 -4.66
C ALA A 125 -11.82 -0.27 -5.45
N MET A 126 -10.62 -0.24 -6.05
CA MET A 126 -10.20 0.83 -6.97
C MET A 126 -11.07 0.91 -8.22
N ALA A 127 -11.52 -0.23 -8.75
CA ALA A 127 -12.40 -0.30 -9.91
C ALA A 127 -13.85 0.08 -9.58
N ASP A 128 -14.33 -0.29 -8.38
CA ASP A 128 -15.72 -0.12 -7.97
C ASP A 128 -16.04 1.26 -7.36
N THR A 129 -15.00 1.97 -6.87
CA THR A 129 -15.19 3.27 -6.21
C THR A 129 -15.63 4.36 -7.19
N LYS A 130 -16.29 5.39 -6.65
CA LYS A 130 -16.59 6.64 -7.38
C LYS A 130 -15.49 7.69 -7.24
N ALA A 131 -14.44 7.39 -6.49
CA ALA A 131 -13.28 8.24 -6.33
C ALA A 131 -12.54 8.40 -7.65
N PHE A 132 -11.80 9.49 -7.84
CA PHE A 132 -10.80 9.56 -8.90
C PHE A 132 -9.61 8.69 -8.52
N THR A 133 -9.32 7.69 -9.34
CA THR A 133 -8.34 6.63 -9.03
C THR A 133 -7.07 6.78 -9.83
N VAL A 134 -5.94 6.84 -9.13
CA VAL A 134 -4.60 6.87 -9.71
C VAL A 134 -3.81 5.69 -9.19
N VAL A 135 -3.25 4.91 -10.10
CA VAL A 135 -2.39 3.78 -9.77
C VAL A 135 -0.98 4.08 -10.21
N GLY A 136 -0.04 4.02 -9.28
CA GLY A 136 1.38 4.27 -9.50
C GLY A 136 2.23 3.02 -9.29
N GLY A 137 3.28 2.91 -10.11
CA GLY A 137 4.25 1.82 -10.00
C GLY A 137 3.96 0.61 -10.88
N GLY A 138 5.05 -0.01 -11.36
CA GLY A 138 4.99 -1.14 -12.28
C GLY A 138 4.25 -2.34 -11.71
N ASP A 139 4.48 -2.66 -10.44
CA ASP A 139 3.87 -3.83 -9.79
C ASP A 139 2.36 -3.65 -9.60
N SER A 140 1.90 -2.44 -9.24
CA SER A 140 0.46 -2.14 -9.14
C SER A 140 -0.22 -2.20 -10.50
N ALA A 141 0.44 -1.67 -11.55
CA ALA A 141 -0.06 -1.76 -12.91
C ALA A 141 -0.11 -3.21 -13.41
N ALA A 142 0.90 -4.02 -13.08
CA ALA A 142 0.94 -5.45 -13.40
C ALA A 142 -0.18 -6.22 -12.68
N ALA A 143 -0.44 -5.91 -11.40
CA ALA A 143 -1.54 -6.51 -10.65
C ALA A 143 -2.90 -6.19 -11.29
N LEU A 144 -3.16 -4.92 -11.65
CA LEU A 144 -4.38 -4.54 -12.38
C LEU A 144 -4.55 -5.31 -13.69
N ALA A 145 -3.47 -5.42 -14.49
CA ALA A 145 -3.49 -6.15 -15.74
C ALA A 145 -3.78 -7.65 -15.51
N GLN A 146 -3.15 -8.27 -14.51
CA GLN A 146 -3.35 -9.68 -14.14
C GLN A 146 -4.81 -9.95 -13.73
N PHE A 147 -5.46 -9.00 -13.03
CA PHE A 147 -6.84 -9.15 -12.59
C PHE A 147 -7.87 -8.66 -13.61
N GLY A 148 -7.44 -8.13 -14.77
CA GLY A 148 -8.33 -7.62 -15.82
C GLY A 148 -9.04 -6.33 -15.47
N LEU A 149 -8.45 -5.49 -14.60
CA LEU A 149 -9.03 -4.26 -14.06
C LEU A 149 -8.32 -2.98 -14.54
N ALA A 150 -7.39 -3.09 -15.50
CA ALA A 150 -6.57 -1.94 -15.93
C ALA A 150 -7.39 -0.81 -16.56
N ASP A 151 -8.49 -1.12 -17.23
CA ASP A 151 -9.37 -0.17 -17.89
C ASP A 151 -10.46 0.40 -16.95
N GLU A 152 -10.54 -0.09 -15.70
CA GLU A 152 -11.55 0.28 -14.70
C GLU A 152 -11.05 1.37 -13.72
N VAL A 153 -9.84 1.88 -13.93
CA VAL A 153 -9.25 2.96 -13.12
C VAL A 153 -8.98 4.20 -13.98
N ASP A 154 -9.06 5.40 -13.41
CA ASP A 154 -8.97 6.64 -14.19
C ASP A 154 -7.56 6.89 -14.75
N HIS A 155 -6.50 6.51 -14.02
CA HIS A 155 -5.13 6.73 -14.47
C HIS A 155 -4.17 5.67 -13.96
N VAL A 156 -3.36 5.11 -14.87
CA VAL A 156 -2.26 4.20 -14.53
C VAL A 156 -0.93 4.83 -14.92
N SER A 157 -0.05 5.00 -13.94
CA SER A 157 1.32 5.50 -14.12
C SER A 157 2.33 4.39 -13.82
N THR A 158 3.15 4.04 -14.80
CA THR A 158 4.28 3.11 -14.58
C THR A 158 5.44 3.75 -13.83
N GLY A 159 5.44 5.07 -13.67
CA GLY A 159 6.46 5.86 -12.96
C GLY A 159 6.14 6.04 -11.46
N GLY A 160 6.04 4.95 -10.69
CA GLY A 160 5.68 5.01 -9.27
C GLY A 160 6.55 5.94 -8.43
N GLY A 161 7.88 5.88 -8.59
CA GLY A 161 8.82 6.75 -7.90
C GLY A 161 8.61 8.23 -8.21
N ALA A 162 8.46 8.57 -9.50
CA ALA A 162 8.18 9.95 -9.91
C ALA A 162 6.82 10.45 -9.39
N SER A 163 5.81 9.59 -9.32
CA SER A 163 4.51 9.96 -8.74
C SER A 163 4.61 10.27 -7.26
N LEU A 164 5.38 9.48 -6.50
CA LEU A 164 5.63 9.73 -5.07
C LEU A 164 6.45 11.02 -4.87
N GLU A 165 7.48 11.23 -5.68
CA GLU A 165 8.29 12.46 -5.65
C GLU A 165 7.45 13.70 -5.96
N LEU A 166 6.54 13.62 -6.95
CA LEU A 166 5.59 14.69 -7.25
C LEU A 166 4.69 15.00 -6.06
N LEU A 167 4.20 13.98 -5.35
CA LEU A 167 3.39 14.16 -4.15
C LEU A 167 4.20 14.81 -3.01
N GLU A 168 5.47 14.44 -2.86
CA GLU A 168 6.36 14.96 -1.82
C GLU A 168 6.80 16.40 -2.11
N LEU A 169 7.30 16.67 -3.31
CA LEU A 169 7.94 17.93 -3.67
C LEU A 169 6.98 18.94 -4.32
N GLY A 170 5.85 18.48 -4.87
CA GLY A 170 4.88 19.29 -5.60
C GLY A 170 5.31 19.62 -7.02
N ASP A 171 6.50 19.24 -7.44
CA ASP A 171 7.03 19.37 -8.80
C ASP A 171 8.10 18.31 -9.10
N LEU A 172 8.45 18.15 -10.38
CA LEU A 172 9.49 17.26 -10.85
C LEU A 172 10.44 18.00 -11.78
N PRO A 173 11.75 17.71 -11.76
CA PRO A 173 12.73 18.34 -12.67
C PRO A 173 12.34 18.25 -14.15
N GLY A 174 11.74 17.13 -14.58
CA GLY A 174 11.25 16.95 -15.94
C GLY A 174 10.07 17.85 -16.28
N LEU A 175 9.13 18.05 -15.36
CA LEU A 175 7.98 18.95 -15.53
C LEU A 175 8.43 20.41 -15.53
N GLU A 176 9.37 20.77 -14.67
CA GLU A 176 9.96 22.11 -14.64
C GLU A 176 10.68 22.42 -15.96
N ALA A 177 11.48 21.49 -16.48
CA ALA A 177 12.15 21.63 -17.77
C ALA A 177 11.16 21.85 -18.92
N LEU A 178 10.07 21.08 -18.95
CA LEU A 178 9.02 21.22 -19.97
C LEU A 178 8.29 22.57 -19.91
N ARG A 179 8.02 23.09 -18.71
CA ARG A 179 7.39 24.42 -18.53
C ARG A 179 8.29 25.57 -18.97
N ASN A 180 9.61 25.41 -18.80
CA ASN A 180 10.63 26.41 -19.09
C ASN A 180 11.24 26.26 -20.50
N SER A 181 10.83 25.23 -21.27
CA SER A 181 11.28 25.06 -22.65
C SER A 181 10.67 26.17 -23.54
N PRO A 182 11.49 26.91 -24.33
CA PRO A 182 10.96 27.86 -25.30
C PRO A 182 10.15 27.11 -26.35
N ARG A 183 8.98 27.62 -26.65
CA ARG A 183 8.12 27.15 -27.77
C ARG A 183 8.72 27.53 -29.11
#